data_8eb0f9952e1ae67978824ab66e847eab
#
_entry.id   8eb0f9952e1ae67978824ab66e847eab
#
_cell.length_a   1.000
_cell.length_b   1.000
_cell.length_c   1.000
_cell.angle_alpha   90.00
_cell.angle_beta   90.00
_cell.angle_gamma   90.00
#
_symmetry.space_group_name_H-M   'P 1'
#
loop_
_entity.id
_entity.type
_entity.pdbx_description
1 polymer ?
#
loop_
_entity_poly.entity_id
_entity_poly.type
_entity_poly.pdbx_seq_one_letter_code
_entity_poly.pdbx_strand_id
1 'polypeptide(L)'
;MNPNMTPLPSGYTHVRHTFEPVFDERSRILILGSFPSVKSRENQFYYGHPQNRFWKLMALLLNVPVPQSTDEKKTMLLTHGLALWDVIASCDIKGSSDSSIKNAVPADISRILKAANIQTIIANGGTAFRLYRRYCEPVTGRPAALCPSTSPANAAFSLERLSECWSKFII
;
A
#
# COMPACT_ATOMS: atom_id res chain seq x y z
N MET A 1 -21.95 -9.15 -22.37
CA MET A 1 -21.16 -7.92 -22.67
C MET A 1 -22.12 -6.75 -22.65
N ASN A 2 -21.78 -5.73 -21.87
CA ASN A 2 -22.57 -4.50 -21.85
C ASN A 2 -22.21 -3.69 -23.10
N PRO A 3 -23.14 -3.40 -24.02
CA PRO A 3 -22.84 -2.76 -25.31
C PRO A 3 -22.35 -1.29 -25.18
N ASN A 4 -22.33 -0.74 -23.96
CA ASN A 4 -21.96 0.66 -23.71
C ASN A 4 -20.58 0.83 -23.06
N MET A 5 -19.73 -0.20 -23.03
CA MET A 5 -18.36 -0.05 -22.51
C MET A 5 -17.47 0.55 -23.61
N THR A 6 -17.02 1.79 -23.38
CA THR A 6 -15.97 2.39 -24.18
C THR A 6 -14.71 1.53 -24.07
N PRO A 7 -14.07 1.16 -25.20
CA PRO A 7 -12.82 0.38 -25.14
C PRO A 7 -11.74 1.13 -24.36
N LEU A 8 -10.96 0.41 -23.55
CA LEU A 8 -9.82 1.00 -22.84
C LEU A 8 -8.73 1.45 -23.82
N PRO A 9 -8.03 2.56 -23.53
CA PRO A 9 -6.88 2.96 -24.33
C PRO A 9 -5.82 1.85 -24.43
N SER A 10 -5.00 1.91 -25.47
CA SER A 10 -3.94 0.92 -25.71
C SER A 10 -3.02 0.77 -24.48
N GLY A 11 -2.76 -0.48 -24.09
CA GLY A 11 -1.92 -0.84 -22.97
C GLY A 11 -2.60 -0.81 -21.60
N TYR A 12 -3.82 -0.29 -21.50
CA TYR A 12 -4.59 -0.30 -20.26
C TYR A 12 -5.36 -1.60 -20.06
N THR A 13 -5.41 -2.04 -18.80
CA THR A 13 -6.29 -3.10 -18.32
C THR A 13 -7.08 -2.62 -17.13
N HIS A 14 -8.32 -3.10 -16.99
CA HIS A 14 -9.10 -2.92 -15.77
C HIS A 14 -8.72 -3.98 -14.76
N VAL A 15 -8.32 -3.58 -13.57
CA VAL A 15 -7.82 -4.49 -12.52
C VAL A 15 -8.52 -4.21 -11.20
N ARG A 16 -8.89 -5.29 -10.49
CA ARG A 16 -9.43 -5.25 -9.14
C ARG A 16 -8.38 -5.73 -8.14
N HIS A 17 -8.37 -5.13 -6.97
CA HIS A 17 -7.58 -5.60 -5.83
C HIS A 17 -8.23 -6.87 -5.28
N THR A 18 -7.54 -8.01 -5.31
CA THR A 18 -8.13 -9.31 -5.04
C THR A 18 -7.69 -9.97 -3.74
N PHE A 19 -6.73 -9.37 -3.03
CA PHE A 19 -6.26 -9.92 -1.75
C PHE A 19 -6.60 -8.98 -0.60
N GLU A 20 -6.76 -9.56 0.58
CA GLU A 20 -7.27 -8.89 1.77
C GLU A 20 -6.24 -7.96 2.43
N PRO A 21 -6.69 -6.91 3.14
CA PRO A 21 -5.81 -6.16 4.01
C PRO A 21 -5.28 -7.02 5.15
N VAL A 22 -4.13 -6.62 5.68
CA VAL A 22 -3.55 -7.23 6.89
C VAL A 22 -3.83 -6.32 8.06
N PHE A 23 -4.61 -6.77 9.04
CA PHE A 23 -4.88 -6.03 10.28
C PHE A 23 -5.54 -6.93 11.31
N ASP A 24 -5.49 -6.53 12.57
CA ASP A 24 -6.31 -7.06 13.65
C ASP A 24 -6.71 -5.93 14.61
N GLU A 25 -7.42 -6.26 15.65
CA GLU A 25 -7.90 -5.28 16.64
C GLU A 25 -6.78 -4.57 17.41
N ARG A 26 -5.56 -5.10 17.35
CA ARG A 26 -4.36 -4.52 18.00
C ARG A 26 -3.58 -3.61 17.07
N SER A 27 -3.95 -3.54 15.80
CA SER A 27 -3.28 -2.64 14.84
C SER A 27 -3.40 -1.17 15.28
N ARG A 28 -2.31 -0.44 15.16
CA ARG A 28 -2.20 0.98 15.57
C ARG A 28 -1.70 1.89 14.46
N ILE A 29 -0.98 1.33 13.51
CA ILE A 29 -0.42 2.07 12.38
C ILE A 29 -0.91 1.40 11.10
N LEU A 30 -1.57 2.17 10.23
CA LEU A 30 -2.02 1.69 8.92
C LEU A 30 -1.11 2.24 7.84
N ILE A 31 -0.48 1.35 7.09
CA ILE A 31 0.36 1.71 5.94
C ILE A 31 -0.42 1.44 4.67
N LEU A 32 -0.52 2.46 3.81
CA LEU A 32 -1.28 2.39 2.56
C LEU A 32 -0.35 2.58 1.35
N GLY A 33 -0.36 1.61 0.45
CA GLY A 33 0.15 1.78 -0.89
C GLY A 33 -0.92 2.34 -1.83
N SER A 34 -0.57 2.57 -3.09
CA SER A 34 -1.51 3.04 -4.12
C SER A 34 -2.36 1.88 -4.67
N PHE A 35 -1.72 0.99 -5.38
CA PHE A 35 -2.30 -0.20 -6.00
C PHE A 35 -1.21 -1.27 -6.18
N PRO A 36 -1.54 -2.57 -6.08
CA PRO A 36 -0.50 -3.59 -6.16
C PRO A 36 0.14 -3.67 -7.56
N SER A 37 1.46 -3.86 -7.57
CA SER A 37 2.22 -4.12 -8.80
C SER A 37 1.79 -5.43 -9.47
N VAL A 38 2.22 -5.65 -10.72
CA VAL A 38 1.97 -6.92 -11.42
C VAL A 38 2.45 -8.11 -10.58
N LYS A 39 3.66 -8.04 -10.01
CA LYS A 39 4.21 -9.10 -9.15
C LYS A 39 3.38 -9.33 -7.89
N SER A 40 2.91 -8.27 -7.25
CA SER A 40 2.03 -8.39 -6.08
C SER A 40 0.70 -9.05 -6.45
N ARG A 41 0.13 -8.72 -7.61
CA ARG A 41 -1.09 -9.35 -8.11
C ARG A 41 -0.89 -10.82 -8.44
N GLU A 42 0.23 -11.18 -9.04
CA GLU A 42 0.59 -12.59 -9.31
C GLU A 42 0.75 -13.38 -8.02
N ASN A 43 1.40 -12.80 -7.02
CA ASN A 43 1.67 -13.44 -5.72
C ASN A 43 0.50 -13.31 -4.74
N GLN A 44 -0.51 -12.49 -5.04
CA GLN A 44 -1.66 -12.19 -4.17
C GLN A 44 -1.24 -11.70 -2.78
N PHE A 45 -0.15 -10.89 -2.74
CA PHE A 45 0.32 -10.26 -1.52
C PHE A 45 1.14 -8.99 -1.82
N TYR A 46 1.31 -8.15 -0.79
CA TYR A 46 1.88 -6.80 -0.89
C TYR A 46 3.38 -6.78 -1.16
N TYR A 47 3.80 -5.81 -1.95
CA TYR A 47 5.21 -5.52 -2.21
C TYR A 47 6.00 -6.75 -2.68
N GLY A 48 5.41 -7.48 -3.63
CA GLY A 48 5.98 -8.72 -4.15
C GLY A 48 7.11 -8.56 -5.15
N HIS A 49 7.33 -7.34 -5.67
CA HIS A 49 8.44 -7.10 -6.60
C HIS A 49 9.78 -7.29 -5.86
N PRO A 50 10.72 -8.10 -6.42
CA PRO A 50 11.97 -8.44 -5.72
C PRO A 50 12.82 -7.22 -5.31
N GLN A 51 12.71 -6.11 -6.03
CA GLN A 51 13.46 -4.88 -5.76
C GLN A 51 12.70 -3.88 -4.90
N ASN A 52 11.45 -4.17 -4.51
CA ASN A 52 10.75 -3.33 -3.55
C ASN A 52 11.38 -3.48 -2.18
N ARG A 53 11.68 -2.36 -1.51
CA ARG A 53 12.42 -2.34 -0.26
C ARG A 53 11.53 -2.41 0.98
N PHE A 54 10.23 -2.56 0.82
CA PHE A 54 9.29 -2.49 1.96
C PHE A 54 9.62 -3.52 3.06
N TRP A 55 9.78 -4.79 2.70
CA TRP A 55 10.02 -5.84 3.71
C TRP A 55 11.38 -5.73 4.36
N LYS A 56 12.41 -5.33 3.62
CA LYS A 56 13.75 -5.05 4.17
C LYS A 56 13.70 -3.85 5.11
N LEU A 57 12.96 -2.80 4.73
CA LEU A 57 12.80 -1.61 5.55
C LEU A 57 12.08 -1.92 6.85
N MET A 58 10.96 -2.64 6.81
CA MET A 58 10.23 -3.03 8.01
C MET A 58 11.10 -3.88 8.94
N ALA A 59 11.81 -4.86 8.40
CA ALA A 59 12.72 -5.70 9.18
C ALA A 59 13.81 -4.86 9.87
N LEU A 60 14.37 -3.89 9.17
CA LEU A 60 15.38 -2.99 9.73
C LEU A 60 14.79 -2.13 10.87
N LEU A 61 13.65 -1.51 10.64
CA LEU A 61 13.01 -0.63 11.63
C LEU A 61 12.53 -1.39 12.87
N LEU A 62 12.05 -2.60 12.69
CA LEU A 62 11.53 -3.45 13.78
C LEU A 62 12.63 -4.30 14.43
N ASN A 63 13.82 -4.27 13.89
CA ASN A 63 14.96 -5.07 14.37
C ASN A 63 14.64 -6.58 14.41
N VAL A 64 14.13 -7.09 13.32
CA VAL A 64 13.78 -8.52 13.13
C VAL A 64 14.37 -9.03 11.81
N PRO A 65 14.48 -10.36 11.63
CA PRO A 65 14.90 -10.91 10.33
C PRO A 65 13.95 -10.56 9.20
N VAL A 66 14.48 -10.44 7.98
CA VAL A 66 13.64 -10.19 6.79
C VAL A 66 12.70 -11.38 6.56
N PRO A 67 11.38 -11.16 6.53
CA PRO A 67 10.43 -12.25 6.33
C PRO A 67 10.54 -12.84 4.93
N GLN A 68 10.43 -14.17 4.82
CA GLN A 68 10.61 -14.90 3.58
C GLN A 68 9.30 -15.45 2.99
N SER A 69 8.29 -15.64 3.83
CA SER A 69 6.99 -16.17 3.42
C SER A 69 5.88 -15.17 3.69
N THR A 70 4.73 -15.36 3.05
CA THR A 70 3.53 -14.59 3.32
C THR A 70 3.12 -14.66 4.79
N ASP A 71 3.19 -15.84 5.39
CA ASP A 71 2.85 -16.02 6.81
C ASP A 71 3.82 -15.28 7.72
N GLU A 72 5.11 -15.32 7.44
CA GLU A 72 6.12 -14.55 8.19
C GLU A 72 5.88 -13.03 8.07
N LYS A 73 5.52 -12.56 6.87
CA LYS A 73 5.19 -11.15 6.63
C LYS A 73 3.98 -10.71 7.44
N LYS A 74 2.91 -11.48 7.43
CA LYS A 74 1.71 -11.20 8.24
C LYS A 74 2.02 -11.20 9.73
N THR A 75 2.73 -12.21 10.21
CA THR A 75 3.13 -12.31 11.62
C THR A 75 3.96 -11.11 12.05
N MET A 76 4.93 -10.70 11.23
CA MET A 76 5.75 -9.52 11.53
C MET A 76 4.90 -8.26 11.70
N LEU A 77 3.98 -8.01 10.77
CA LEU A 77 3.10 -6.83 10.83
C LEU A 77 2.20 -6.87 12.07
N LEU A 78 1.47 -7.95 12.27
CA LEU A 78 0.49 -8.05 13.34
C LEU A 78 1.13 -8.04 14.73
N THR A 79 2.29 -8.68 14.88
CA THR A 79 3.06 -8.67 16.15
C THR A 79 3.45 -7.25 16.56
N HIS A 80 3.69 -6.37 15.59
CA HIS A 80 4.15 -5.01 15.85
C HIS A 80 3.03 -3.95 15.70
N GLY A 81 1.78 -4.37 15.64
CA GLY A 81 0.65 -3.45 15.57
C GLY A 81 0.54 -2.71 14.24
N LEU A 82 1.06 -3.28 13.16
CA LEU A 82 1.01 -2.70 11.82
C LEU A 82 -0.11 -3.31 11.00
N ALA A 83 -0.86 -2.44 10.31
CA ALA A 83 -1.85 -2.83 9.32
C ALA A 83 -1.38 -2.40 7.92
N LEU A 84 -1.82 -3.12 6.90
CA LEU A 84 -1.37 -2.92 5.53
C LEU A 84 -2.52 -3.08 4.56
N TRP A 85 -2.68 -2.11 3.67
CA TRP A 85 -3.62 -2.15 2.56
C TRP A 85 -3.15 -1.22 1.44
N ASP A 86 -4.00 -1.04 0.42
CA ASP A 86 -3.83 -0.06 -0.65
C ASP A 86 -5.03 0.86 -0.72
N VAL A 87 -4.83 2.07 -1.23
CA VAL A 87 -5.88 3.10 -1.33
C VAL A 87 -6.93 2.72 -2.36
N ILE A 88 -6.54 2.02 -3.42
CA ILE A 88 -7.38 1.75 -4.59
C ILE A 88 -7.90 0.32 -4.56
N ALA A 89 -9.23 0.16 -4.69
CA ALA A 89 -9.89 -1.14 -4.81
C ALA A 89 -9.94 -1.64 -6.24
N SER A 90 -10.07 -0.75 -7.21
CA SER A 90 -10.03 -1.07 -8.64
C SER A 90 -9.65 0.15 -9.45
N CYS A 91 -9.04 -0.07 -10.60
CA CYS A 91 -8.69 1.00 -11.52
C CYS A 91 -8.37 0.46 -12.92
N ASP A 92 -8.21 1.40 -13.85
CA ASP A 92 -7.60 1.12 -15.14
C ASP A 92 -6.13 1.53 -15.05
N ILE A 93 -5.23 0.62 -15.44
CA ILE A 93 -3.79 0.78 -15.23
C ILE A 93 -3.00 0.16 -16.38
N LYS A 94 -1.82 0.73 -16.66
CA LYS A 94 -0.79 0.13 -17.53
C LYS A 94 0.26 -0.57 -16.67
N GLY A 95 0.26 -1.90 -16.66
CA GLY A 95 1.22 -2.69 -15.89
C GLY A 95 1.25 -2.30 -14.41
N SER A 96 2.41 -1.86 -13.93
CA SER A 96 2.64 -1.41 -12.55
C SER A 96 2.79 0.11 -12.43
N SER A 97 2.51 0.87 -13.48
CA SER A 97 2.74 2.31 -13.52
C SER A 97 1.68 3.09 -12.74
N ASP A 98 2.04 3.57 -11.56
CA ASP A 98 1.16 4.41 -10.72
C ASP A 98 0.66 5.66 -11.45
N SER A 99 1.49 6.27 -12.28
CA SER A 99 1.12 7.46 -13.04
C SER A 99 0.05 7.19 -14.11
N SER A 100 -0.16 5.94 -14.49
CA SER A 100 -1.17 5.54 -15.46
C SER A 100 -2.55 5.31 -14.85
N ILE A 101 -2.69 5.28 -13.53
CA ILE A 101 -3.95 4.97 -12.84
C ILE A 101 -5.05 5.92 -13.27
N LYS A 102 -6.16 5.36 -13.78
CA LYS A 102 -7.37 6.07 -14.17
C LYS A 102 -8.61 5.35 -13.64
N ASN A 103 -9.70 6.08 -13.53
CA ASN A 103 -11.01 5.54 -13.11
C ASN A 103 -10.89 4.77 -11.79
N ALA A 104 -10.17 5.35 -10.84
CA ALA A 104 -9.89 4.75 -9.55
C ALA A 104 -11.17 4.66 -8.69
N VAL A 105 -11.40 3.48 -8.13
CA VAL A 105 -12.40 3.25 -7.09
C VAL A 105 -11.64 3.03 -5.78
N PRO A 106 -11.86 3.86 -4.74
CA PRO A 106 -11.11 3.73 -3.50
C PRO A 106 -11.52 2.51 -2.69
N ALA A 107 -10.58 1.97 -1.92
CA ALA A 107 -10.86 0.96 -0.92
C ALA A 107 -11.65 1.56 0.26
N ASP A 108 -12.44 0.74 0.92
CA ASP A 108 -13.16 1.16 2.13
C ASP A 108 -12.22 1.14 3.35
N ILE A 109 -11.42 2.17 3.49
CA ILE A 109 -10.46 2.32 4.59
C ILE A 109 -11.18 2.33 5.95
N SER A 110 -12.42 2.79 6.00
CA SER A 110 -13.23 2.81 7.22
C SER A 110 -13.40 1.42 7.83
N ARG A 111 -13.35 0.36 7.03
CA ARG A 111 -13.38 -1.03 7.50
C ARG A 111 -12.30 -1.29 8.56
N ILE A 112 -11.08 -0.83 8.30
CA ILE A 112 -9.95 -0.99 9.25
C ILE A 112 -10.10 -0.05 10.44
N LEU A 113 -10.48 1.20 10.19
CA LEU A 113 -10.61 2.21 11.24
C LEU A 113 -11.70 1.85 12.26
N LYS A 114 -12.72 1.12 11.86
CA LYS A 114 -13.78 0.62 12.76
C LYS A 114 -13.33 -0.61 13.56
N ALA A 115 -12.44 -1.42 13.01
CA ALA A 115 -12.01 -2.67 13.62
C ALA A 115 -10.82 -2.50 14.58
N ALA A 116 -10.03 -1.44 14.42
CA ALA A 116 -8.82 -1.20 15.20
C ALA A 116 -8.66 0.28 15.55
N ASN A 117 -8.04 0.56 16.68
CA ASN A 117 -7.73 1.94 17.08
C ASN A 117 -6.47 2.44 16.37
N ILE A 118 -6.58 2.73 15.08
CA ILE A 118 -5.47 3.25 14.28
C ILE A 118 -5.13 4.66 14.74
N GLN A 119 -3.89 4.85 15.16
CA GLN A 119 -3.37 6.13 15.64
C GLN A 119 -2.69 6.92 14.54
N THR A 120 -2.06 6.23 13.58
CA THR A 120 -1.32 6.85 12.48
C THR A 120 -1.64 6.16 11.17
N ILE A 121 -1.90 6.95 10.13
CA ILE A 121 -2.03 6.46 8.75
C ILE A 121 -0.82 6.97 7.98
N ILE A 122 -0.11 6.05 7.32
CA ILE A 122 1.08 6.36 6.51
C ILE A 122 0.77 6.06 5.05
N ALA A 123 1.01 7.02 4.18
CA ALA A 123 0.99 6.80 2.74
C ALA A 123 2.40 6.48 2.25
N ASN A 124 2.55 5.32 1.62
CA ASN A 124 3.81 4.86 1.04
C ASN A 124 4.00 5.48 -0.35
N GLY A 125 4.57 6.67 -0.38
CA GLY A 125 4.86 7.41 -1.59
C GLY A 125 3.82 8.48 -1.96
N GLY A 126 4.22 9.36 -2.87
CA GLY A 126 3.42 10.53 -3.26
C GLY A 126 2.11 10.18 -3.96
N THR A 127 2.09 9.14 -4.78
CA THR A 127 0.87 8.70 -5.47
C THR A 127 -0.17 8.19 -4.47
N ALA A 128 0.23 7.32 -3.55
CA ALA A 128 -0.66 6.85 -2.47
C ALA A 128 -1.20 8.01 -1.65
N PHE A 129 -0.35 8.97 -1.32
CA PHE A 129 -0.71 10.15 -0.55
C PHE A 129 -1.77 11.01 -1.26
N ARG A 130 -1.56 11.32 -2.55
CA ARG A 130 -2.51 12.12 -3.34
C ARG A 130 -3.85 11.42 -3.50
N LEU A 131 -3.84 10.12 -3.78
CA LEU A 131 -5.05 9.31 -3.93
C LEU A 131 -5.82 9.20 -2.61
N TYR A 132 -5.12 9.00 -1.50
CA TYR A 132 -5.75 8.99 -0.18
C TYR A 132 -6.43 10.32 0.13
N ARG A 133 -5.73 11.43 -0.05
CA ARG A 133 -6.28 12.76 0.18
C ARG A 133 -7.52 13.04 -0.67
N ARG A 134 -7.50 12.60 -1.90
CA ARG A 134 -8.61 12.83 -2.84
C ARG A 134 -9.83 11.99 -2.52
N TYR A 135 -9.65 10.71 -2.25
CA TYR A 135 -10.74 9.75 -2.20
C TYR A 135 -11.09 9.22 -0.81
N CYS A 136 -10.16 9.19 0.10
CA CYS A 136 -10.33 8.55 1.40
C CYS A 136 -10.43 9.54 2.56
N GLU A 137 -9.59 10.56 2.57
CA GLU A 137 -9.58 11.55 3.66
C GLU A 137 -10.93 12.26 3.83
N PRO A 138 -11.66 12.65 2.78
CA PRO A 138 -13.00 13.24 2.95
C PRO A 138 -14.01 12.30 3.63
N VAL A 139 -13.83 11.00 3.47
CA VAL A 139 -14.70 9.99 4.08
C VAL A 139 -14.27 9.64 5.50
N THR A 140 -12.97 9.47 5.73
CA THR A 140 -12.43 9.04 7.04
C THR A 140 -12.28 10.19 8.03
N GLY A 141 -12.12 11.42 7.53
CA GLY A 141 -11.78 12.57 8.37
C GLY A 141 -10.38 12.50 8.99
N ARG A 142 -9.53 11.59 8.52
CA ARG A 142 -8.20 11.31 9.07
C ARG A 142 -7.10 11.66 8.08
N PRO A 143 -6.15 12.53 8.43
CA PRO A 143 -4.99 12.80 7.56
C PRO A 143 -4.02 11.61 7.54
N ALA A 144 -3.26 11.49 6.45
CA ALA A 144 -2.16 10.55 6.35
C ALA A 144 -0.82 11.28 6.40
N ALA A 145 0.20 10.62 6.94
CA ALA A 145 1.57 11.08 6.86
C ALA A 145 2.19 10.57 5.55
N LEU A 146 2.90 11.44 4.86
CA LEU A 146 3.63 11.06 3.64
C LEU A 146 5.01 10.50 4.00
N CYS A 147 5.28 9.27 3.59
CA CYS A 147 6.62 8.70 3.61
C CYS A 147 7.13 8.47 2.19
N PRO A 148 8.44 8.53 1.95
CA PRO A 148 9.00 8.25 0.63
C PRO A 148 8.73 6.80 0.22
N SER A 149 8.44 6.60 -1.07
CA SER A 149 8.07 5.30 -1.62
C SER A 149 9.18 4.27 -1.49
N THR A 150 8.81 3.06 -1.10
CA THR A 150 9.72 1.89 -1.09
C THR A 150 9.89 1.26 -2.47
N SER A 151 9.16 1.71 -3.47
CA SER A 151 9.21 1.22 -4.86
C SER A 151 10.61 1.37 -5.47
N PRO A 152 11.05 0.41 -6.29
CA PRO A 152 12.29 0.56 -7.05
C PRO A 152 12.26 1.78 -8.00
N ALA A 153 11.09 2.27 -8.39
CA ALA A 153 10.95 3.50 -9.17
C ALA A 153 11.45 4.74 -8.40
N ASN A 154 11.50 4.71 -7.08
CA ASN A 154 12.08 5.76 -6.24
C ASN A 154 13.56 5.51 -5.99
N ALA A 155 14.34 5.43 -7.06
CA ALA A 155 15.75 5.03 -7.01
C ALA A 155 16.65 6.05 -6.27
N ALA A 156 16.23 7.30 -6.14
CA ALA A 156 16.97 8.34 -5.43
C ALA A 156 17.06 8.10 -3.92
N PHE A 157 16.16 7.30 -3.35
CA PHE A 157 16.17 6.96 -1.93
C PHE A 157 16.84 5.60 -1.69
N SER A 158 17.95 5.62 -0.98
CA SER A 158 18.59 4.40 -0.46
C SER A 158 17.76 3.82 0.70
N LEU A 159 18.04 2.58 1.07
CA LEU A 159 17.42 1.96 2.24
C LEU A 159 17.68 2.78 3.52
N GLU A 160 18.89 3.34 3.66
CA GLU A 160 19.25 4.20 4.79
C GLU A 160 18.39 5.46 4.84
N ARG A 161 18.22 6.14 3.71
CA ARG A 161 17.38 7.35 3.64
C ARG A 161 15.90 7.04 3.90
N LEU A 162 15.42 5.92 3.38
CA LEU A 162 14.07 5.45 3.70
C LEU A 162 13.93 5.22 5.21
N SER A 163 14.89 4.55 5.81
CA SER A 163 14.90 4.28 7.26
C SER A 163 14.86 5.58 8.08
N GLU A 164 15.63 6.59 7.72
CA GLU A 164 15.61 7.89 8.40
C GLU A 164 14.23 8.55 8.37
N CYS A 165 13.54 8.49 7.24
CA CYS A 165 12.21 9.09 7.10
C CYS A 165 11.13 8.27 7.80
N TRP A 166 11.12 6.96 7.61
CA TRP A 166 10.10 6.07 8.13
C TRP A 166 10.20 5.84 9.64
N SER A 167 11.40 5.91 10.20
CA SER A 167 11.62 5.73 11.65
C SER A 167 10.90 6.77 12.50
N LYS A 168 10.48 7.89 11.93
CA LYS A 168 9.69 8.90 12.63
C LYS A 168 8.29 8.40 13.00
N PHE A 169 7.80 7.36 12.34
CA PHE A 169 6.46 6.82 12.52
C PHE A 169 6.48 5.37 13.00
N ILE A 170 7.50 4.62 12.66
CA ILE A 170 7.64 3.20 12.99
C ILE A 170 8.92 2.99 13.79
N ILE A 171 8.76 2.74 15.09
CA ILE A 171 9.85 2.41 16.02
C ILE A 171 9.39 1.25 16.90
#